data_2ee7e76d0ce53e4832b31fe4d4a1857d
#
_entry.id   2ee7e76d0ce53e4832b31fe4d4a1857d
#
_cell.length_a   1.000
_cell.length_b   1.000
_cell.length_c   1.000
_cell.angle_alpha   90.00
_cell.angle_beta   90.00
_cell.angle_gamma   90.00
#
_symmetry.space_group_name_H-M   'P 1'
#
loop_
_entity.id
_entity.type
_entity.pdbx_description
1 polymer ?
#
loop_
_entity_poly.entity_id
_entity_poly.type
_entity_poly.pdbx_seq_one_letter_code
_entity_poly.pdbx_strand_id
1 'polypeptide(L)'
;MEINDIVQKMKKAGIEYVGVVSKFSVRNPSHEILIKRILNRHFKKVFLGHHVSGNLNFPRRIATTHLNAAVFSLHKCFFEAIKDSLKQMGLSIPIHILKADGGTMSLESSMSFPGQTVLSGPAASIMGAIPYAPKKQDAIVLDIGGTTTDIAFLVDKAPLLEPMGIQRGQYKSLIRSLQTDSKGIGGDSMVRVKDRELVIGPDRKGPAMAFGGPEPTPTDALIVLGLMPEGNAENARKGVHQIALELGLDDVETADKIFKKCCSIILKKTFEMIDKINTQPVYTVHEFLEGYKISPRKILLLGGPAPYFAKKIEELYHIKTIVVPESSVANAIGAALARTTCEISLNADTEQGIVTAHEEDFAEPISKTYSEDDLIETAHALLKEKALNSGADPDNIDDVEVVEFQKFNIVRNFSPKGKIFRTKMQIKPGLIKGFEHILSQL
;
A
#
# COMPACT_ATOMS: atom_id res chain seq x y z
N MET A 1 39.94 2.88 -8.85
CA MET A 1 39.94 2.00 -10.06
C MET A 1 38.62 1.25 -10.17
N GLU A 2 38.21 0.45 -9.19
CA GLU A 2 36.97 -0.36 -9.27
C GLU A 2 35.68 0.43 -9.53
N ILE A 3 35.46 1.59 -8.90
CA ILE A 3 34.23 2.38 -9.10
C ILE A 3 34.12 2.87 -10.56
N ASN A 4 35.24 3.31 -11.17
CA ASN A 4 35.22 3.78 -12.56
C ASN A 4 34.89 2.65 -13.54
N ASP A 5 35.37 1.42 -13.28
CA ASP A 5 35.06 0.26 -14.10
C ASP A 5 33.57 -0.12 -14.00
N ILE A 6 33.00 -0.04 -12.80
CA ILE A 6 31.56 -0.24 -12.59
C ILE A 6 30.75 0.83 -13.31
N VAL A 7 31.13 2.10 -13.21
CA VAL A 7 30.49 3.23 -13.91
C VAL A 7 30.47 2.98 -15.42
N GLN A 8 31.60 2.55 -16.03
CA GLN A 8 31.66 2.26 -17.45
C GLN A 8 30.74 1.10 -17.86
N LYS A 9 30.68 0.03 -17.06
CA LYS A 9 29.76 -1.09 -17.30
C LYS A 9 28.30 -0.65 -17.25
N MET A 10 27.91 0.13 -16.24
CA MET A 10 26.56 0.66 -16.08
C MET A 10 26.15 1.58 -17.24
N LYS A 11 27.05 2.48 -17.67
CA LYS A 11 26.81 3.35 -18.83
C LYS A 11 26.62 2.56 -20.12
N LYS A 12 27.45 1.54 -20.37
CA LYS A 12 27.29 0.66 -21.53
C LYS A 12 25.97 -0.09 -21.52
N ALA A 13 25.42 -0.40 -20.33
CA ALA A 13 24.11 -1.02 -20.14
C ALA A 13 22.94 -0.02 -20.21
N GLY A 14 23.17 1.28 -20.48
CA GLY A 14 22.12 2.29 -20.56
C GLY A 14 21.49 2.66 -19.23
N ILE A 15 22.15 2.35 -18.10
CA ILE A 15 21.62 2.67 -16.75
C ILE A 15 21.75 4.16 -16.49
N GLU A 16 20.65 4.78 -16.09
CA GLU A 16 20.58 6.22 -15.79
C GLU A 16 20.35 6.52 -14.29
N TYR A 17 19.74 5.59 -13.57
CA TYR A 17 19.37 5.72 -12.17
C TYR A 17 20.00 4.60 -11.35
N VAL A 18 20.66 4.96 -10.25
CA VAL A 18 21.45 3.99 -9.47
C VAL A 18 21.14 4.11 -7.98
N GLY A 19 21.31 3.00 -7.26
CA GLY A 19 21.25 2.94 -5.82
C GLY A 19 22.60 2.60 -5.21
N VAL A 20 22.94 3.24 -4.09
CA VAL A 20 24.13 2.95 -3.29
C VAL A 20 23.68 2.54 -1.89
N VAL A 21 24.09 1.33 -1.47
CA VAL A 21 23.69 0.80 -0.16
C VAL A 21 24.90 0.17 0.52
N SER A 22 25.21 0.61 1.72
CA SER A 22 26.23 0.01 2.56
C SER A 22 25.64 -0.64 3.83
N LYS A 23 26.31 -1.65 4.38
CA LYS A 23 25.75 -2.53 5.41
C LYS A 23 25.27 -1.78 6.66
N PHE A 24 26.02 -0.79 7.12
CA PHE A 24 25.75 -0.03 8.35
C PHE A 24 25.51 1.46 8.10
N SER A 25 25.05 1.84 6.90
CA SER A 25 24.87 3.24 6.52
C SER A 25 23.86 4.00 7.38
N VAL A 26 22.93 3.31 8.02
CA VAL A 26 22.00 3.93 8.99
C VAL A 26 22.69 4.33 10.31
N ARG A 27 23.93 3.91 10.54
CA ARG A 27 24.77 4.34 11.67
C ARG A 27 25.91 5.25 11.23
N ASN A 28 26.42 5.04 10.03
CA ASN A 28 27.48 5.86 9.43
C ASN A 28 27.30 5.89 7.91
N PRO A 29 26.71 6.96 7.34
CA PRO A 29 26.43 7.09 5.92
C PRO A 29 27.63 7.53 5.08
N SER A 30 28.81 7.80 5.67
CA SER A 30 29.95 8.41 5.00
C SER A 30 30.36 7.75 3.68
N HIS A 31 30.33 6.41 3.63
CA HIS A 31 30.66 5.68 2.40
C HIS A 31 29.62 5.91 1.29
N GLU A 32 28.32 5.88 1.62
CA GLU A 32 27.27 6.16 0.63
C GLU A 32 27.35 7.59 0.11
N ILE A 33 27.60 8.56 1.00
CA ILE A 33 27.75 9.97 0.65
C ILE A 33 28.97 10.17 -0.28
N LEU A 34 30.11 9.54 0.06
CA LEU A 34 31.32 9.62 -0.78
C LEU A 34 31.07 9.05 -2.18
N ILE A 35 30.45 7.87 -2.26
CA ILE A 35 30.16 7.24 -3.55
C ILE A 35 29.14 8.07 -4.35
N LYS A 36 28.11 8.62 -3.70
CA LYS A 36 27.13 9.52 -4.36
C LYS A 36 27.83 10.71 -5.03
N ARG A 37 28.81 11.34 -4.36
CA ARG A 37 29.57 12.46 -4.94
C ARG A 37 30.27 12.10 -6.25
N ILE A 38 30.77 10.87 -6.35
CA ILE A 38 31.40 10.34 -7.58
C ILE A 38 30.34 10.06 -8.63
N LEU A 39 29.27 9.32 -8.27
CA LEU A 39 28.26 8.83 -9.20
C LEU A 39 27.35 9.93 -9.76
N ASN A 40 27.10 11.01 -9.01
CA ASN A 40 26.31 12.16 -9.49
C ASN A 40 26.91 12.84 -10.75
N ARG A 41 28.20 12.63 -11.04
CA ARG A 41 28.83 13.11 -12.27
C ARG A 41 28.50 12.26 -13.50
N HIS A 42 27.91 11.09 -13.29
CA HIS A 42 27.76 10.06 -14.31
C HIS A 42 26.31 9.59 -14.52
N PHE A 43 25.45 9.77 -13.53
CA PHE A 43 24.08 9.28 -13.53
C PHE A 43 23.08 10.41 -13.21
N LYS A 44 21.86 10.31 -13.73
CA LYS A 44 20.82 11.33 -13.58
C LYS A 44 20.34 11.46 -12.13
N LYS A 45 20.25 10.35 -11.39
CA LYS A 45 19.93 10.34 -9.96
C LYS A 45 20.58 9.16 -9.25
N VAL A 46 21.03 9.42 -8.02
CA VAL A 46 21.63 8.42 -7.12
C VAL A 46 20.80 8.37 -5.84
N PHE A 47 20.20 7.21 -5.57
CA PHE A 47 19.47 6.91 -4.33
C PHE A 47 20.43 6.33 -3.29
N LEU A 48 20.26 6.73 -2.02
CA LEU A 48 21.08 6.25 -0.92
C LEU A 48 20.27 5.35 0.03
N GLY A 49 20.89 4.26 0.45
CA GLY A 49 20.24 3.29 1.32
C GLY A 49 19.80 3.85 2.66
N HIS A 50 20.60 4.73 3.29
CA HIS A 50 20.23 5.35 4.56
C HIS A 50 19.11 6.38 4.44
N HIS A 51 18.95 7.06 3.29
CA HIS A 51 17.84 7.99 3.07
C HIS A 51 16.50 7.26 2.85
N VAL A 52 16.49 6.10 2.16
CA VAL A 52 15.24 5.39 1.86
C VAL A 52 14.69 4.61 3.05
N SER A 53 15.50 4.38 4.08
CA SER A 53 15.05 3.78 5.34
C SER A 53 16.12 3.84 6.43
N GLY A 54 15.73 4.24 7.65
CA GLY A 54 16.53 4.18 8.87
C GLY A 54 16.70 2.77 9.46
N ASN A 55 16.13 1.74 8.87
CA ASN A 55 16.21 0.37 9.37
C ASN A 55 17.53 -0.32 9.05
N LEU A 56 18.05 -1.10 10.03
CA LEU A 56 19.32 -1.84 9.90
C LEU A 56 19.31 -2.98 8.87
N ASN A 57 18.15 -3.44 8.43
CA ASN A 57 18.01 -4.59 7.54
C ASN A 57 18.65 -4.35 6.16
N PHE A 58 19.91 -4.70 6.02
CA PHE A 58 20.71 -4.44 4.82
C PHE A 58 20.11 -5.04 3.52
N PRO A 59 19.71 -6.33 3.45
CA PRO A 59 19.13 -6.88 2.24
C PRO A 59 17.84 -6.18 1.81
N ARG A 60 16.98 -5.83 2.77
CA ARG A 60 15.73 -5.11 2.49
C ARG A 60 15.98 -3.66 2.08
N ARG A 61 17.02 -2.99 2.62
CA ARG A 61 17.42 -1.67 2.13
C ARG A 61 17.89 -1.72 0.68
N ILE A 62 18.63 -2.76 0.29
CA ILE A 62 19.00 -2.95 -1.11
C ILE A 62 17.74 -3.02 -2.00
N ALA A 63 16.78 -3.87 -1.64
CA ALA A 63 15.53 -4.01 -2.38
C ALA A 63 14.73 -2.69 -2.43
N THR A 64 14.67 -1.96 -1.31
CA THR A 64 14.00 -0.66 -1.22
C THR A 64 14.66 0.39 -2.12
N THR A 65 15.99 0.50 -2.05
CA THR A 65 16.74 1.46 -2.87
C THR A 65 16.64 1.13 -4.36
N HIS A 66 16.72 -0.16 -4.69
CA HIS A 66 16.50 -0.63 -6.05
C HIS A 66 15.10 -0.29 -6.58
N LEU A 67 14.05 -0.54 -5.77
CA LEU A 67 12.68 -0.23 -6.18
C LEU A 67 12.50 1.27 -6.44
N ASN A 68 13.04 2.14 -5.59
CA ASN A 68 13.01 3.59 -5.82
C ASN A 68 13.71 3.98 -7.12
N ALA A 69 14.89 3.43 -7.40
CA ALA A 69 15.62 3.71 -8.64
C ALA A 69 14.87 3.18 -9.88
N ALA A 70 14.28 2.00 -9.79
CA ALA A 70 13.59 1.34 -10.91
C ALA A 70 12.32 2.07 -11.34
N VAL A 71 11.53 2.60 -10.40
CA VAL A 71 10.25 3.28 -10.71
C VAL A 71 10.42 4.78 -10.97
N PHE A 72 11.57 5.36 -10.67
CA PHE A 72 11.77 6.80 -10.69
C PHE A 72 11.48 7.46 -12.04
N SER A 73 11.94 6.88 -13.13
CA SER A 73 11.76 7.46 -14.48
C SER A 73 10.29 7.59 -14.83
N LEU A 74 9.53 6.51 -14.64
CA LEU A 74 8.10 6.49 -14.92
C LEU A 74 7.34 7.46 -14.01
N HIS A 75 7.65 7.43 -12.71
CA HIS A 75 7.08 8.34 -11.71
C HIS A 75 7.29 9.81 -12.09
N LYS A 76 8.54 10.16 -12.40
CA LYS A 76 8.90 11.53 -12.79
C LYS A 76 8.13 11.97 -14.03
N CYS A 77 8.18 11.20 -15.13
CA CYS A 77 7.50 11.55 -16.38
C CYS A 77 6.00 11.72 -16.18
N PHE A 78 5.36 10.83 -15.41
CA PHE A 78 3.93 10.89 -15.16
C PHE A 78 3.51 12.16 -14.41
N PHE A 79 4.21 12.48 -13.33
CA PHE A 79 3.85 13.64 -12.51
C PHE A 79 4.29 14.98 -13.11
N GLU A 80 5.37 15.01 -13.91
CA GLU A 80 5.69 16.17 -14.73
C GLU A 80 4.58 16.46 -15.74
N ALA A 81 4.05 15.43 -16.42
CA ALA A 81 2.93 15.60 -17.34
C ALA A 81 1.65 16.12 -16.65
N ILE A 82 1.33 15.61 -15.43
CA ILE A 82 0.21 16.14 -14.64
C ILE A 82 0.43 17.61 -14.29
N LYS A 83 1.63 17.98 -13.81
CA LYS A 83 1.97 19.36 -13.45
C LYS A 83 1.85 20.30 -14.64
N ASP A 84 2.31 19.87 -15.81
CA ASP A 84 2.21 20.65 -17.04
C ASP A 84 0.75 20.81 -17.50
N SER A 85 -0.07 19.76 -17.38
CA SER A 85 -1.49 19.82 -17.68
C SER A 85 -2.25 20.80 -16.77
N LEU A 86 -2.00 20.74 -15.46
CA LEU A 86 -2.61 21.68 -14.49
C LEU A 86 -2.21 23.13 -14.82
N LYS A 87 -0.92 23.35 -15.13
CA LYS A 87 -0.43 24.68 -15.54
C LYS A 87 -1.10 25.19 -16.81
N GLN A 88 -1.31 24.32 -17.81
CA GLN A 88 -2.03 24.69 -19.05
C GLN A 88 -3.51 25.03 -18.76
N MET A 89 -4.11 24.41 -17.76
CA MET A 89 -5.46 24.73 -17.29
C MET A 89 -5.52 25.99 -16.41
N GLY A 90 -4.39 26.66 -16.14
CA GLY A 90 -4.31 27.83 -15.26
C GLY A 90 -4.44 27.49 -13.77
N LEU A 91 -4.29 26.22 -13.40
CA LEU A 91 -4.41 25.76 -12.01
C LEU A 91 -3.03 25.71 -11.33
N SER A 92 -2.95 26.35 -10.16
CA SER A 92 -1.77 26.31 -9.27
C SER A 92 -2.23 25.79 -7.90
N ILE A 93 -2.26 24.46 -7.76
CA ILE A 93 -2.71 23.79 -6.56
C ILE A 93 -1.62 22.85 -6.03
N PRO A 94 -1.51 22.62 -4.71
CA PRO A 94 -0.65 21.58 -4.16
C PRO A 94 -1.06 20.21 -4.69
N ILE A 95 -0.08 19.38 -5.05
CA ILE A 95 -0.32 18.01 -5.49
C ILE A 95 0.14 17.06 -4.39
N HIS A 96 -0.79 16.28 -3.87
CA HIS A 96 -0.52 15.22 -2.90
C HIS A 96 -0.60 13.87 -3.59
N ILE A 97 0.37 13.01 -3.28
CA ILE A 97 0.51 11.68 -3.88
C ILE A 97 0.19 10.65 -2.81
N LEU A 98 -0.76 9.77 -3.12
CA LEU A 98 -1.11 8.66 -2.24
C LEU A 98 0.01 7.62 -2.21
N LYS A 99 0.29 7.11 -1.02
CA LYS A 99 1.30 6.08 -0.76
C LYS A 99 0.67 4.70 -0.52
N ALA A 100 1.50 3.69 -0.58
CA ALA A 100 1.11 2.31 -0.29
C ALA A 100 0.58 2.08 1.13
N ASP A 101 0.93 2.93 2.09
CA ASP A 101 0.47 2.86 3.47
C ASP A 101 -0.88 3.56 3.72
N GLY A 102 -1.51 4.05 2.67
CA GLY A 102 -2.79 4.78 2.76
C GLY A 102 -2.66 6.24 3.15
N GLY A 103 -1.45 6.75 3.40
CA GLY A 103 -1.21 8.16 3.61
C GLY A 103 -0.82 8.90 2.34
N THR A 104 -0.68 10.22 2.42
CA THR A 104 -0.21 11.07 1.33
C THR A 104 1.17 11.65 1.61
N MET A 105 1.79 12.21 0.60
CA MET A 105 2.99 13.04 0.64
C MET A 105 2.93 14.07 -0.48
N SER A 106 3.64 15.20 -0.34
CA SER A 106 3.76 16.17 -1.44
C SER A 106 4.42 15.57 -2.67
N LEU A 107 4.14 16.13 -3.85
CA LEU A 107 4.77 15.71 -5.09
C LEU A 107 6.31 15.80 -4.99
N GLU A 108 6.83 16.84 -4.38
CA GLU A 108 8.27 17.07 -4.19
C GLU A 108 8.90 15.94 -3.34
N SER A 109 8.26 15.56 -2.22
CA SER A 109 8.70 14.44 -1.39
C SER A 109 8.66 13.12 -2.16
N SER A 110 7.65 12.93 -3.02
CA SER A 110 7.49 11.71 -3.81
C SER A 110 8.65 11.48 -4.80
N MET A 111 9.29 12.56 -5.26
CA MET A 111 10.48 12.45 -6.12
C MET A 111 11.71 11.88 -5.40
N SER A 112 11.73 11.95 -4.07
CA SER A 112 12.78 11.33 -3.25
C SER A 112 12.46 9.89 -2.87
N PHE A 113 11.17 9.54 -2.80
CA PHE A 113 10.66 8.24 -2.35
C PHE A 113 9.63 7.63 -3.32
N PRO A 114 9.91 7.55 -4.63
CA PRO A 114 8.91 7.11 -5.61
C PRO A 114 8.42 5.68 -5.39
N GLY A 115 9.23 4.83 -4.75
CA GLY A 115 8.84 3.47 -4.39
C GLY A 115 7.65 3.40 -3.43
N GLN A 116 7.39 4.45 -2.64
CA GLN A 116 6.26 4.50 -1.71
C GLN A 116 4.90 4.58 -2.40
N THR A 117 4.85 4.89 -3.71
CA THR A 117 3.61 4.95 -4.50
C THR A 117 3.21 3.60 -5.09
N VAL A 118 4.07 2.60 -4.98
CA VAL A 118 3.77 1.23 -5.46
C VAL A 118 2.70 0.62 -4.57
N LEU A 119 1.60 0.12 -5.15
CA LEU A 119 0.39 -0.38 -4.47
C LEU A 119 -0.49 0.71 -3.84
N SER A 120 -0.40 1.96 -4.29
CA SER A 120 -1.29 3.03 -3.80
C SER A 120 -2.76 2.88 -4.26
N GLY A 121 -3.03 2.18 -5.37
CA GLY A 121 -4.40 1.93 -5.83
C GLY A 121 -5.25 1.16 -4.81
N PRO A 122 -4.85 -0.06 -4.39
CA PRO A 122 -5.54 -0.77 -3.30
C PRO A 122 -5.63 0.05 -2.01
N ALA A 123 -4.60 0.83 -1.68
CA ALA A 123 -4.63 1.70 -0.51
C ALA A 123 -5.74 2.77 -0.61
N ALA A 124 -5.94 3.36 -1.79
CA ALA A 124 -7.01 4.34 -2.02
C ALA A 124 -8.39 3.76 -1.71
N SER A 125 -8.67 2.55 -2.19
CA SER A 125 -9.94 1.86 -1.96
C SER A 125 -10.19 1.61 -0.47
N ILE A 126 -9.16 1.21 0.27
CA ILE A 126 -9.26 0.99 1.72
C ILE A 126 -9.56 2.32 2.44
N MET A 127 -8.85 3.39 2.09
CA MET A 127 -9.09 4.71 2.68
C MET A 127 -10.53 5.18 2.43
N GLY A 128 -11.10 4.89 1.24
CA GLY A 128 -12.50 5.16 0.91
C GLY A 128 -13.51 4.33 1.70
N ALA A 129 -13.11 3.16 2.22
CA ALA A 129 -13.98 2.31 3.05
C ALA A 129 -14.00 2.72 4.53
N ILE A 130 -12.95 3.38 5.04
CA ILE A 130 -12.80 3.71 6.46
C ILE A 130 -14.00 4.45 7.07
N PRO A 131 -14.61 5.47 6.41
CA PRO A 131 -15.76 6.19 6.96
C PRO A 131 -16.92 5.27 7.33
N TYR A 132 -17.12 4.22 6.54
CA TYR A 132 -18.25 3.28 6.63
C TYR A 132 -17.93 2.04 7.46
N ALA A 133 -16.70 1.91 7.91
CA ALA A 133 -16.29 0.80 8.75
C ALA A 133 -16.95 0.86 10.14
N PRO A 134 -17.33 -0.29 10.72
CA PRO A 134 -17.91 -0.35 12.05
C PRO A 134 -16.86 0.05 13.11
N LYS A 135 -17.32 0.71 14.16
CA LYS A 135 -16.48 0.95 15.36
C LYS A 135 -16.39 -0.34 16.19
N LYS A 136 -15.22 -0.60 16.76
CA LYS A 136 -14.92 -1.75 17.64
C LYS A 136 -15.26 -3.12 17.02
N GLN A 137 -15.13 -3.24 15.72
CA GLN A 137 -15.34 -4.49 14.97
C GLN A 137 -14.40 -4.54 13.78
N ASP A 138 -14.03 -5.76 13.41
CA ASP A 138 -13.27 -6.00 12.19
C ASP A 138 -14.18 -6.01 10.97
N ALA A 139 -13.63 -5.55 9.85
CA ALA A 139 -14.31 -5.59 8.57
C ALA A 139 -13.37 -6.09 7.46
N ILE A 140 -13.95 -6.80 6.50
CA ILE A 140 -13.33 -7.11 5.23
C ILE A 140 -13.63 -5.94 4.28
N VAL A 141 -12.65 -5.52 3.51
CA VAL A 141 -12.80 -4.58 2.40
C VAL A 141 -12.55 -5.33 1.11
N LEU A 142 -13.50 -5.31 0.19
CA LEU A 142 -13.38 -5.90 -1.14
C LEU A 142 -13.65 -4.81 -2.18
N ASP A 143 -12.63 -4.46 -2.96
CA ASP A 143 -12.78 -3.61 -4.14
C ASP A 143 -12.88 -4.50 -5.38
N ILE A 144 -14.10 -4.70 -5.88
CA ILE A 144 -14.39 -5.56 -7.03
C ILE A 144 -14.36 -4.70 -8.29
N GLY A 145 -13.28 -4.81 -9.03
CA GLY A 145 -13.13 -4.18 -10.35
C GLY A 145 -13.54 -5.10 -11.50
N GLY A 146 -13.29 -4.65 -12.72
CA GLY A 146 -13.49 -5.48 -13.92
C GLY A 146 -12.44 -6.61 -14.01
N THR A 147 -11.19 -6.36 -13.65
CA THR A 147 -10.06 -7.29 -13.83
C THR A 147 -9.66 -8.01 -12.57
N THR A 148 -9.65 -7.30 -11.45
CA THR A 148 -9.14 -7.77 -10.16
C THR A 148 -10.12 -7.45 -9.05
N THR A 149 -9.98 -8.20 -7.95
CA THR A 149 -10.57 -7.85 -6.67
C THR A 149 -9.44 -7.66 -5.67
N ASP A 150 -9.38 -6.47 -5.10
CA ASP A 150 -8.45 -6.15 -4.02
C ASP A 150 -9.09 -6.44 -2.67
N ILE A 151 -8.34 -7.12 -1.80
CA ILE A 151 -8.78 -7.62 -0.50
C ILE A 151 -7.96 -6.97 0.59
N ALA A 152 -8.62 -6.43 1.60
CA ALA A 152 -7.96 -5.86 2.78
C ALA A 152 -8.83 -6.01 4.04
N PHE A 153 -8.28 -5.60 5.18
CA PHE A 153 -8.96 -5.68 6.47
C PHE A 153 -8.82 -4.38 7.26
N LEU A 154 -9.89 -4.04 7.97
CA LEU A 154 -9.92 -2.96 8.94
C LEU A 154 -10.17 -3.56 10.33
N VAL A 155 -9.39 -3.14 11.30
CA VAL A 155 -9.53 -3.46 12.72
C VAL A 155 -9.86 -2.17 13.45
N ASP A 156 -11.04 -2.08 14.01
CA ASP A 156 -11.55 -0.83 14.64
C ASP A 156 -11.30 0.43 13.80
N LYS A 157 -11.68 0.37 12.52
CA LYS A 157 -11.48 1.42 11.51
C LYS A 157 -10.02 1.68 11.08
N ALA A 158 -9.04 1.04 11.71
CA ALA A 158 -7.64 1.17 11.31
C ALA A 158 -7.27 0.11 10.26
N PRO A 159 -6.63 0.49 9.15
CA PRO A 159 -6.18 -0.48 8.16
C PRO A 159 -4.97 -1.24 8.68
N LEU A 160 -4.93 -2.55 8.41
CA LEU A 160 -3.76 -3.37 8.75
C LEU A 160 -2.57 -3.02 7.86
N LEU A 161 -1.41 -2.89 8.48
CA LEU A 161 -0.14 -2.70 7.79
C LEU A 161 0.53 -4.06 7.52
N GLU A 162 1.21 -4.17 6.38
CA GLU A 162 2.05 -5.33 6.08
C GLU A 162 3.34 -5.28 6.91
N PRO A 163 3.54 -6.19 7.87
CA PRO A 163 4.69 -6.12 8.80
C PRO A 163 6.04 -6.17 8.10
N MET A 164 6.07 -6.83 6.95
CA MET A 164 7.31 -7.03 6.18
C MET A 164 7.50 -6.02 5.05
N GLY A 165 6.60 -5.03 4.92
CA GLY A 165 6.61 -4.06 3.82
C GLY A 165 6.30 -4.68 2.45
N ILE A 166 6.33 -3.86 1.41
CA ILE A 166 6.03 -4.33 0.04
C ILE A 166 6.95 -5.47 -0.36
N GLN A 167 6.35 -6.57 -0.84
CA GLN A 167 7.07 -7.70 -1.41
C GLN A 167 6.86 -7.75 -2.93
N ARG A 168 7.95 -7.93 -3.69
CA ARG A 168 7.94 -8.18 -5.13
C ARG A 168 8.74 -9.44 -5.44
N GLY A 169 8.03 -10.50 -5.86
CA GLY A 169 8.63 -11.83 -5.99
C GLY A 169 9.21 -12.30 -4.66
N GLN A 170 10.48 -12.67 -4.65
CA GLN A 170 11.20 -13.06 -3.43
C GLN A 170 11.79 -11.90 -2.62
N TYR A 171 11.74 -10.67 -3.13
CA TYR A 171 12.37 -9.51 -2.50
C TYR A 171 11.36 -8.77 -1.63
N LYS A 172 11.70 -8.64 -0.35
CA LYS A 172 10.97 -7.84 0.64
C LYS A 172 11.64 -6.47 0.77
N SER A 173 10.84 -5.41 0.74
CA SER A 173 11.34 -4.04 0.94
C SER A 173 11.12 -3.55 2.37
N LEU A 174 11.54 -2.31 2.65
CA LEU A 174 11.23 -1.58 3.87
C LEU A 174 10.17 -0.49 3.62
N ILE A 175 9.52 -0.53 2.46
CA ILE A 175 8.44 0.40 2.15
C ILE A 175 7.20 -0.06 2.87
N ARG A 176 6.68 0.80 3.76
CA ARG A 176 5.45 0.57 4.48
C ARG A 176 4.27 0.51 3.50
N SER A 177 3.40 -0.46 3.68
CA SER A 177 2.18 -0.61 2.88
C SER A 177 1.04 -1.14 3.73
N LEU A 178 -0.18 -0.92 3.27
CA LEU A 178 -1.33 -1.63 3.81
C LEU A 178 -1.22 -3.13 3.46
N GLN A 179 -1.76 -3.97 4.34
CA GLN A 179 -1.82 -5.41 4.11
C GLN A 179 -2.96 -5.71 3.15
N THR A 180 -2.60 -5.86 1.87
CA THR A 180 -3.54 -6.10 0.78
C THR A 180 -3.13 -7.32 -0.03
N ASP A 181 -4.10 -7.98 -0.61
CA ASP A 181 -3.87 -9.00 -1.65
C ASP A 181 -4.80 -8.72 -2.82
N SER A 182 -4.34 -8.96 -4.03
CA SER A 182 -5.11 -8.74 -5.26
C SER A 182 -5.34 -10.07 -5.96
N LYS A 183 -6.58 -10.42 -6.17
CA LYS A 183 -6.95 -11.61 -6.93
C LYS A 183 -7.33 -11.22 -8.36
N GLY A 184 -6.73 -11.86 -9.35
CA GLY A 184 -7.05 -11.67 -10.78
C GLY A 184 -8.44 -12.21 -11.13
N ILE A 185 -9.47 -11.74 -10.43
CA ILE A 185 -10.89 -12.05 -10.63
C ILE A 185 -11.68 -10.77 -10.48
N GLY A 186 -12.53 -10.47 -11.46
CA GLY A 186 -13.41 -9.32 -11.46
C GLY A 186 -14.57 -9.51 -12.45
N GLY A 187 -15.36 -8.47 -12.66
CA GLY A 187 -16.53 -8.51 -13.52
C GLY A 187 -16.26 -8.89 -14.98
N ASP A 188 -15.06 -8.54 -15.51
CA ASP A 188 -14.65 -8.81 -16.90
C ASP A 188 -13.67 -10.00 -17.02
N SER A 189 -13.53 -10.81 -15.98
CA SER A 189 -12.69 -12.01 -16.05
C SER A 189 -13.24 -12.99 -17.08
N MET A 190 -12.37 -13.50 -17.97
CA MET A 190 -12.78 -14.45 -19.00
C MET A 190 -13.34 -15.72 -18.38
N VAL A 191 -14.51 -16.14 -18.85
CA VAL A 191 -15.17 -17.41 -18.48
C VAL A 191 -14.91 -18.44 -19.58
N ARG A 192 -14.54 -19.66 -19.20
CA ARG A 192 -14.34 -20.78 -20.12
C ARG A 192 -14.64 -22.11 -19.45
N VAL A 193 -14.82 -23.13 -20.22
CA VAL A 193 -14.93 -24.51 -19.74
C VAL A 193 -13.61 -25.24 -20.03
N LYS A 194 -13.12 -25.95 -19.05
CA LYS A 194 -11.96 -26.85 -19.19
C LYS A 194 -12.27 -28.14 -18.44
N ASP A 195 -12.08 -29.28 -19.09
CA ASP A 195 -12.36 -30.60 -18.50
C ASP A 195 -13.76 -30.73 -17.90
N ARG A 196 -14.77 -30.14 -18.57
CA ARG A 196 -16.18 -29.99 -18.11
C ARG A 196 -16.36 -29.16 -16.83
N GLU A 197 -15.34 -28.44 -16.40
CA GLU A 197 -15.41 -27.53 -15.28
C GLU A 197 -15.36 -26.07 -15.70
N LEU A 198 -16.14 -25.25 -15.03
CA LEU A 198 -16.12 -23.81 -15.21
C LEU A 198 -14.82 -23.21 -14.68
N VAL A 199 -14.12 -22.43 -15.49
CA VAL A 199 -12.90 -21.68 -15.10
C VAL A 199 -13.13 -20.21 -15.33
N ILE A 200 -12.85 -19.38 -14.33
CA ILE A 200 -13.00 -17.91 -14.36
C ILE A 200 -11.63 -17.27 -14.09
N GLY A 201 -11.22 -16.38 -15.01
CA GLY A 201 -9.93 -15.68 -14.91
C GLY A 201 -8.70 -16.61 -14.89
N PRO A 202 -7.51 -16.10 -14.54
CA PRO A 202 -7.22 -14.67 -14.30
C PRO A 202 -7.18 -13.82 -15.57
N ASP A 203 -7.30 -14.46 -16.75
CA ASP A 203 -7.21 -13.78 -18.04
C ASP A 203 -8.39 -12.83 -18.25
N ARG A 204 -8.10 -11.68 -18.88
CA ARG A 204 -9.06 -10.71 -19.39
C ARG A 204 -8.71 -10.37 -20.83
N LYS A 205 -9.66 -10.48 -21.76
CA LYS A 205 -9.44 -10.13 -23.17
C LYS A 205 -10.15 -8.84 -23.61
N GLY A 206 -10.97 -8.27 -22.74
CA GLY A 206 -11.73 -7.06 -23.05
C GLY A 206 -12.78 -6.78 -21.97
N PRO A 207 -13.73 -5.87 -22.24
CA PRO A 207 -14.94 -5.72 -21.45
C PRO A 207 -15.84 -6.96 -21.63
N ALA A 208 -16.94 -7.02 -20.88
CA ALA A 208 -17.99 -8.04 -21.08
C ALA A 208 -18.55 -8.02 -22.52
N MET A 209 -19.06 -9.14 -23.00
CA MET A 209 -19.69 -9.21 -24.33
C MET A 209 -20.89 -8.26 -24.45
N ALA A 210 -21.61 -8.02 -23.38
CA ALA A 210 -22.64 -7.00 -23.30
C ALA A 210 -22.15 -5.58 -23.62
N PHE A 211 -20.86 -5.32 -23.51
CA PHE A 211 -20.21 -4.04 -23.82
C PHE A 211 -19.24 -4.14 -25.01
N GLY A 212 -19.46 -5.13 -25.88
CA GLY A 212 -18.68 -5.31 -27.10
C GLY A 212 -17.37 -6.09 -26.94
N GLY A 213 -17.18 -6.77 -25.83
CA GLY A 213 -16.02 -7.64 -25.61
C GLY A 213 -16.10 -8.96 -26.40
N PRO A 214 -14.98 -9.68 -26.52
CA PRO A 214 -14.89 -10.88 -27.33
C PRO A 214 -15.25 -12.19 -26.60
N GLU A 215 -15.28 -12.18 -25.27
CA GLU A 215 -15.41 -13.39 -24.44
C GLU A 215 -16.46 -13.21 -23.34
N PRO A 216 -17.16 -14.29 -22.94
CA PRO A 216 -18.13 -14.23 -21.85
C PRO A 216 -17.44 -13.98 -20.49
N THR A 217 -18.13 -13.25 -19.63
CA THR A 217 -17.61 -12.78 -18.34
C THR A 217 -18.64 -12.92 -17.21
N PRO A 218 -18.26 -12.76 -15.92
CA PRO A 218 -19.22 -12.65 -14.82
C PRO A 218 -20.21 -11.50 -14.98
N THR A 219 -19.84 -10.38 -15.62
CA THR A 219 -20.75 -9.28 -15.92
C THR A 219 -21.87 -9.70 -16.90
N ASP A 220 -21.55 -10.52 -17.92
CA ASP A 220 -22.58 -11.06 -18.82
C ASP A 220 -23.54 -11.97 -18.05
N ALA A 221 -23.03 -12.77 -17.12
CA ALA A 221 -23.88 -13.60 -16.26
C ALA A 221 -24.83 -12.76 -15.37
N LEU A 222 -24.37 -11.63 -14.82
CA LEU A 222 -25.23 -10.70 -14.06
C LEU A 222 -26.37 -10.14 -14.91
N ILE A 223 -26.11 -9.82 -16.17
CA ILE A 223 -27.11 -9.30 -17.11
C ILE A 223 -28.13 -10.39 -17.48
N VAL A 224 -27.67 -11.62 -17.76
CA VAL A 224 -28.57 -12.76 -18.05
C VAL A 224 -29.47 -13.10 -16.86
N LEU A 225 -28.98 -12.93 -15.64
CA LEU A 225 -29.76 -13.10 -14.39
C LEU A 225 -30.71 -11.92 -14.11
N GLY A 226 -30.67 -10.85 -14.90
CA GLY A 226 -31.47 -9.65 -14.67
C GLY A 226 -31.04 -8.84 -13.44
N LEU A 227 -29.81 -9.07 -12.94
CA LEU A 227 -29.28 -8.37 -11.77
C LEU A 227 -28.64 -7.02 -12.17
N MET A 228 -28.16 -6.90 -13.40
CA MET A 228 -27.54 -5.71 -13.96
C MET A 228 -28.34 -5.26 -15.19
N PRO A 229 -28.92 -4.04 -15.17
CA PRO A 229 -29.78 -3.56 -16.27
C PRO A 229 -28.99 -2.96 -17.43
N GLU A 230 -27.74 -2.58 -17.23
CA GLU A 230 -26.86 -1.95 -18.22
C GLU A 230 -26.26 -2.98 -19.17
N GLY A 231 -26.01 -2.56 -20.40
CA GLY A 231 -25.37 -3.38 -21.44
C GLY A 231 -26.37 -4.08 -22.39
N ASN A 232 -25.84 -4.73 -23.42
CA ASN A 232 -26.62 -5.45 -24.41
C ASN A 232 -26.92 -6.89 -23.92
N ALA A 233 -28.19 -7.11 -23.52
CA ALA A 233 -28.63 -8.41 -22.98
C ALA A 233 -28.55 -9.55 -24.01
N GLU A 234 -28.69 -9.26 -25.31
CA GLU A 234 -28.56 -10.27 -26.36
C GLU A 234 -27.14 -10.77 -26.50
N ASN A 235 -26.14 -9.85 -26.47
CA ASN A 235 -24.75 -10.20 -26.54
C ASN A 235 -24.30 -10.95 -25.26
N ALA A 236 -24.77 -10.51 -24.07
CA ALA A 236 -24.54 -11.22 -22.82
C ALA A 236 -25.06 -12.66 -22.89
N ARG A 237 -26.31 -12.84 -23.37
CA ARG A 237 -26.92 -14.16 -23.52
C ARG A 237 -26.17 -15.03 -24.51
N LYS A 238 -25.73 -14.48 -25.67
CA LYS A 238 -24.89 -15.21 -26.62
C LYS A 238 -23.60 -15.77 -25.94
N GLY A 239 -22.93 -14.96 -25.15
CA GLY A 239 -21.72 -15.40 -24.44
C GLY A 239 -21.99 -16.47 -23.39
N VAL A 240 -23.03 -16.30 -22.57
CA VAL A 240 -23.41 -17.31 -21.57
C VAL A 240 -23.89 -18.60 -22.24
N HIS A 241 -24.62 -18.51 -23.36
CA HIS A 241 -25.09 -19.67 -24.13
C HIS A 241 -23.93 -20.53 -24.66
N GLN A 242 -22.83 -19.93 -25.09
CA GLN A 242 -21.64 -20.70 -25.49
C GLN A 242 -21.12 -21.58 -24.36
N ILE A 243 -21.05 -21.04 -23.13
CA ILE A 243 -20.65 -21.80 -21.94
C ILE A 243 -21.70 -22.86 -21.57
N ALA A 244 -23.00 -22.51 -21.71
CA ALA A 244 -24.13 -23.41 -21.42
C ALA A 244 -24.09 -24.68 -22.29
N LEU A 245 -23.82 -24.54 -23.59
CA LEU A 245 -23.68 -25.65 -24.52
C LEU A 245 -22.54 -26.61 -24.11
N GLU A 246 -21.39 -26.07 -23.70
CA GLU A 246 -20.26 -26.89 -23.26
C GLU A 246 -20.53 -27.63 -21.94
N LEU A 247 -21.36 -27.06 -21.06
CA LEU A 247 -21.74 -27.66 -19.78
C LEU A 247 -22.97 -28.54 -19.85
N GLY A 248 -23.75 -28.47 -20.91
CA GLY A 248 -25.03 -29.18 -21.07
C GLY A 248 -26.14 -28.62 -20.15
N LEU A 249 -26.18 -27.32 -19.93
CA LEU A 249 -27.10 -26.60 -19.02
C LEU A 249 -27.90 -25.55 -19.80
N ASP A 250 -28.93 -25.00 -19.17
CA ASP A 250 -29.59 -23.79 -19.69
C ASP A 250 -28.81 -22.50 -19.37
N ASP A 251 -29.17 -21.40 -20.04
CA ASP A 251 -28.46 -20.12 -19.93
C ASP A 251 -28.55 -19.53 -18.52
N VAL A 252 -29.69 -19.64 -17.85
CA VAL A 252 -29.94 -19.07 -16.52
C VAL A 252 -29.17 -19.85 -15.45
N GLU A 253 -29.23 -21.19 -15.53
CA GLU A 253 -28.46 -22.07 -14.64
C GLU A 253 -26.95 -21.82 -14.81
N THR A 254 -26.50 -21.68 -16.05
CA THR A 254 -25.10 -21.38 -16.37
C THR A 254 -24.68 -20.02 -15.81
N ALA A 255 -25.49 -18.97 -16.01
CA ALA A 255 -25.22 -17.65 -15.48
C ALA A 255 -25.13 -17.67 -13.93
N ASP A 256 -26.04 -18.37 -13.23
CA ASP A 256 -25.98 -18.50 -11.77
C ASP A 256 -24.72 -19.25 -11.32
N LYS A 257 -24.34 -20.31 -12.03
CA LYS A 257 -23.07 -21.03 -11.75
C LYS A 257 -21.84 -20.15 -11.94
N ILE A 258 -21.78 -19.37 -13.03
CA ILE A 258 -20.68 -18.42 -13.28
C ILE A 258 -20.59 -17.44 -12.12
N PHE A 259 -21.70 -16.81 -11.76
CA PHE A 259 -21.73 -15.79 -10.72
C PHE A 259 -21.37 -16.34 -9.34
N LYS A 260 -21.96 -17.48 -8.94
CA LYS A 260 -21.61 -18.20 -7.70
C LYS A 260 -20.14 -18.57 -7.64
N LYS A 261 -19.58 -19.10 -8.73
CA LYS A 261 -18.16 -19.48 -8.82
C LYS A 261 -17.26 -18.27 -8.65
N CYS A 262 -17.59 -17.13 -9.29
CA CYS A 262 -16.85 -15.88 -9.16
C CYS A 262 -16.81 -15.42 -7.69
N CYS A 263 -17.96 -15.30 -7.03
CA CYS A 263 -18.06 -14.95 -5.60
C CYS A 263 -17.27 -15.93 -4.72
N SER A 264 -17.37 -17.23 -5.00
CA SER A 264 -16.67 -18.26 -4.21
C SER A 264 -15.16 -18.15 -4.31
N ILE A 265 -14.61 -17.84 -5.49
CA ILE A 265 -13.17 -17.64 -5.68
C ILE A 265 -12.67 -16.44 -4.88
N ILE A 266 -13.40 -15.31 -4.92
CA ILE A 266 -13.07 -14.10 -4.17
C ILE A 266 -13.05 -14.40 -2.66
N LEU A 267 -14.12 -15.00 -2.15
CA LEU A 267 -14.27 -15.24 -0.73
C LEU A 267 -13.33 -16.33 -0.20
N LYS A 268 -13.08 -17.39 -0.99
CA LYS A 268 -12.05 -18.39 -0.64
C LYS A 268 -10.69 -17.71 -0.42
N LYS A 269 -10.29 -16.83 -1.34
CA LYS A 269 -9.04 -16.08 -1.21
C LYS A 269 -9.04 -15.17 0.02
N THR A 270 -10.18 -14.54 0.33
CA THR A 270 -10.35 -13.69 1.51
C THR A 270 -10.15 -14.47 2.80
N PHE A 271 -10.74 -15.65 2.94
CA PHE A 271 -10.58 -16.50 4.13
C PHE A 271 -9.17 -17.09 4.24
N GLU A 272 -8.56 -17.50 3.13
CA GLU A 272 -7.15 -17.92 3.12
C GLU A 272 -6.24 -16.80 3.66
N MET A 273 -6.56 -15.54 3.34
CA MET A 273 -5.80 -14.40 3.83
C MET A 273 -6.03 -14.15 5.34
N ILE A 274 -7.26 -14.31 5.84
CA ILE A 274 -7.56 -14.24 7.27
C ILE A 274 -6.79 -15.32 8.03
N ASP A 275 -6.82 -16.57 7.56
CA ASP A 275 -6.09 -17.67 8.17
C ASP A 275 -4.59 -17.41 8.19
N LYS A 276 -4.04 -16.89 7.09
CA LYS A 276 -2.63 -16.51 7.00
C LYS A 276 -2.29 -15.43 8.05
N ILE A 277 -3.08 -14.36 8.17
CA ILE A 277 -2.87 -13.29 9.15
C ILE A 277 -2.91 -13.86 10.57
N ASN A 278 -3.93 -14.65 10.88
CA ASN A 278 -4.14 -15.23 12.21
C ASN A 278 -3.11 -16.31 12.60
N THR A 279 -2.36 -16.83 11.64
CA THR A 279 -1.31 -17.84 11.86
C THR A 279 0.11 -17.28 11.72
N GLN A 280 0.27 -16.02 11.30
CA GLN A 280 1.58 -15.39 11.23
C GLN A 280 2.22 -15.28 12.63
N PRO A 281 3.54 -15.51 12.75
CA PRO A 281 4.25 -15.26 14.00
C PRO A 281 4.13 -13.79 14.37
N VAL A 282 3.84 -13.52 15.62
CA VAL A 282 3.81 -12.18 16.19
C VAL A 282 5.26 -11.70 16.36
N TYR A 283 5.58 -10.52 15.82
CA TYR A 283 6.96 -10.01 15.81
C TYR A 283 7.22 -8.94 16.86
N THR A 284 6.18 -8.43 17.52
CA THR A 284 6.31 -7.44 18.59
C THR A 284 5.79 -7.99 19.92
N VAL A 285 6.38 -7.53 21.03
CA VAL A 285 5.95 -7.91 22.40
C VAL A 285 4.50 -7.44 22.64
N HIS A 286 4.12 -6.32 22.08
CA HIS A 286 2.77 -5.76 22.22
C HIS A 286 1.72 -6.65 21.54
N GLU A 287 1.94 -7.04 20.28
CA GLU A 287 1.07 -7.97 19.56
C GLU A 287 0.99 -9.34 20.24
N PHE A 288 2.11 -9.82 20.82
CA PHE A 288 2.16 -11.09 21.54
C PHE A 288 1.32 -11.07 22.83
N LEU A 289 1.34 -9.95 23.55
CA LEU A 289 0.58 -9.80 24.80
C LEU A 289 -0.92 -9.70 24.57
N GLU A 290 -1.34 -9.17 23.42
CA GLU A 290 -2.76 -9.01 23.10
C GLU A 290 -3.38 -10.26 22.46
N GLY A 291 -2.58 -11.13 21.80
CA GLY A 291 -3.06 -12.38 21.19
C GLY A 291 -4.22 -12.16 20.20
N TYR A 292 -4.30 -10.96 19.61
CA TYR A 292 -5.43 -10.54 18.81
C TYR A 292 -5.49 -11.33 17.50
N LYS A 293 -6.67 -11.86 17.20
CA LYS A 293 -6.98 -12.51 15.93
C LYS A 293 -8.10 -11.74 15.23
N ILE A 294 -7.89 -11.44 13.96
CA ILE A 294 -8.95 -10.80 13.19
C ILE A 294 -10.14 -11.75 13.01
N SER A 295 -11.33 -11.23 13.28
CA SER A 295 -12.60 -11.95 13.15
C SER A 295 -13.65 -11.05 12.51
N PRO A 296 -13.56 -10.78 11.20
CA PRO A 296 -14.44 -9.86 10.52
C PRO A 296 -15.89 -10.37 10.52
N ARG A 297 -16.82 -9.46 10.84
CA ARG A 297 -18.27 -9.72 10.83
C ARG A 297 -19.02 -8.92 9.78
N LYS A 298 -18.33 -8.09 9.03
CA LYS A 298 -18.90 -7.26 7.96
C LYS A 298 -17.98 -7.24 6.76
N ILE A 299 -18.57 -7.14 5.59
CA ILE A 299 -17.90 -6.92 4.33
C ILE A 299 -18.29 -5.54 3.81
N LEU A 300 -17.32 -4.71 3.46
CA LEU A 300 -17.48 -3.44 2.78
C LEU A 300 -17.10 -3.65 1.32
N LEU A 301 -18.05 -3.44 0.42
CA LEU A 301 -17.85 -3.59 -1.02
C LEU A 301 -17.67 -2.25 -1.71
N LEU A 302 -16.64 -2.16 -2.53
CA LEU A 302 -16.30 -1.06 -3.40
C LEU A 302 -16.16 -1.55 -4.85
N GLY A 303 -16.01 -0.60 -5.77
CA GLY A 303 -15.87 -0.84 -7.19
C GLY A 303 -17.21 -0.81 -7.94
N GLY A 304 -17.15 -0.66 -9.24
CA GLY A 304 -18.36 -0.56 -10.09
C GLY A 304 -19.33 -1.74 -9.96
N PRO A 305 -18.87 -3.00 -10.00
CA PRO A 305 -19.70 -4.18 -9.84
C PRO A 305 -20.26 -4.40 -8.43
N ALA A 306 -19.76 -3.73 -7.38
CA ALA A 306 -20.08 -3.97 -5.98
C ALA A 306 -21.60 -4.08 -5.68
N PRO A 307 -22.48 -3.20 -6.18
CA PRO A 307 -23.91 -3.28 -5.89
C PRO A 307 -24.54 -4.62 -6.29
N TYR A 308 -24.07 -5.21 -7.39
CA TYR A 308 -24.60 -6.47 -7.91
C TYR A 308 -24.09 -7.70 -7.18
N PHE A 309 -22.92 -7.60 -6.54
CA PHE A 309 -22.30 -8.70 -5.80
C PHE A 309 -22.80 -8.82 -4.35
N ALA A 310 -23.24 -7.71 -3.74
CA ALA A 310 -23.50 -7.63 -2.31
C ALA A 310 -24.47 -8.73 -1.80
N LYS A 311 -25.64 -8.84 -2.43
CA LYS A 311 -26.67 -9.80 -2.03
C LYS A 311 -26.20 -11.24 -2.14
N LYS A 312 -25.51 -11.60 -3.24
CA LYS A 312 -25.01 -12.96 -3.46
C LYS A 312 -23.92 -13.34 -2.46
N ILE A 313 -23.01 -12.41 -2.14
CA ILE A 313 -21.96 -12.63 -1.14
C ILE A 313 -22.58 -12.85 0.23
N GLU A 314 -23.57 -12.05 0.65
CA GLU A 314 -24.26 -12.19 1.92
C GLU A 314 -25.02 -13.53 2.02
N GLU A 315 -25.72 -13.93 0.93
CA GLU A 315 -26.41 -15.23 0.86
C GLU A 315 -25.48 -16.43 0.99
N LEU A 316 -24.32 -16.39 0.34
CA LEU A 316 -23.38 -17.52 0.31
C LEU A 316 -22.63 -17.72 1.64
N TYR A 317 -22.35 -16.65 2.37
CA TYR A 317 -21.43 -16.70 3.52
C TYR A 317 -22.02 -16.19 4.82
N HIS A 318 -23.27 -15.70 4.81
CA HIS A 318 -24.00 -15.20 5.99
C HIS A 318 -23.23 -14.10 6.75
N ILE A 319 -22.43 -13.32 6.03
CA ILE A 319 -21.72 -12.16 6.56
C ILE A 319 -22.38 -10.91 6.02
N LYS A 320 -22.80 -10.01 6.92
CA LYS A 320 -23.44 -8.74 6.53
C LYS A 320 -22.56 -7.97 5.55
N THR A 321 -23.10 -7.71 4.38
CA THR A 321 -22.39 -7.05 3.27
C THR A 321 -22.98 -5.68 3.02
N ILE A 322 -22.14 -4.65 2.99
CA ILE A 322 -22.51 -3.25 2.83
C ILE A 322 -21.81 -2.73 1.58
N VAL A 323 -22.56 -2.22 0.63
CA VAL A 323 -21.99 -1.44 -0.49
C VAL A 323 -21.67 -0.05 0.04
N VAL A 324 -20.41 0.35 -0.12
CA VAL A 324 -19.96 1.71 0.26
C VAL A 324 -20.68 2.72 -0.64
N PRO A 325 -21.25 3.81 -0.10
CA PRO A 325 -21.77 4.90 -0.92
C PRO A 325 -20.73 5.35 -1.95
N GLU A 326 -21.19 5.71 -3.15
CA GLU A 326 -20.32 6.07 -4.27
C GLU A 326 -19.23 5.03 -4.56
N SER A 327 -19.57 3.74 -4.44
CA SER A 327 -18.65 2.60 -4.53
C SER A 327 -17.78 2.61 -5.79
N SER A 328 -18.27 3.14 -6.90
CA SER A 328 -17.56 3.23 -8.19
C SER A 328 -16.38 4.21 -8.18
N VAL A 329 -16.42 5.21 -7.30
CA VAL A 329 -15.39 6.26 -7.14
C VAL A 329 -14.82 6.33 -5.73
N ALA A 330 -15.12 5.36 -4.89
CA ALA A 330 -14.69 5.32 -3.49
C ALA A 330 -13.15 5.40 -3.35
N ASN A 331 -12.39 4.87 -4.29
CA ASN A 331 -10.94 4.99 -4.33
C ASN A 331 -10.48 6.45 -4.52
N ALA A 332 -11.16 7.22 -5.39
CA ALA A 332 -10.85 8.65 -5.57
C ALA A 332 -11.19 9.45 -4.31
N ILE A 333 -12.34 9.16 -3.68
CA ILE A 333 -12.73 9.75 -2.39
C ILE A 333 -11.69 9.40 -1.32
N GLY A 334 -11.28 8.14 -1.22
CA GLY A 334 -10.25 7.69 -0.29
C GLY A 334 -8.91 8.38 -0.47
N ALA A 335 -8.47 8.56 -1.71
CA ALA A 335 -7.25 9.29 -2.02
C ALA A 335 -7.33 10.77 -1.62
N ALA A 336 -8.50 11.42 -1.83
CA ALA A 336 -8.72 12.82 -1.48
C ALA A 336 -8.80 13.06 0.05
N LEU A 337 -9.31 12.09 0.80
CA LEU A 337 -9.47 12.19 2.25
C LEU A 337 -8.27 11.66 3.05
N ALA A 338 -7.32 10.98 2.42
CA ALA A 338 -6.16 10.43 3.10
C ALA A 338 -5.25 11.55 3.65
N ARG A 339 -4.88 11.43 4.94
CA ARG A 339 -3.94 12.39 5.55
C ARG A 339 -2.49 12.08 5.19
N THR A 340 -1.62 13.07 5.34
CA THR A 340 -0.18 12.89 5.17
C THR A 340 0.38 12.00 6.28
N THR A 341 1.18 11.01 5.90
CA THR A 341 1.88 10.12 6.84
C THR A 341 3.39 10.19 6.63
N CYS A 342 4.13 10.08 7.70
CA CYS A 342 5.58 9.90 7.68
C CYS A 342 6.04 9.13 8.90
N GLU A 343 7.28 8.67 8.86
CA GLU A 343 7.93 7.98 9.98
C GLU A 343 9.34 8.53 10.16
N ILE A 344 9.88 8.38 11.36
CA ILE A 344 11.26 8.75 11.70
C ILE A 344 11.87 7.70 12.61
N SER A 345 13.18 7.46 12.43
CA SER A 345 13.95 6.56 13.28
C SER A 345 15.12 7.32 13.93
N LEU A 346 15.16 7.39 15.26
CA LEU A 346 16.25 8.00 16.00
C LEU A 346 17.11 6.96 16.69
N ASN A 347 18.39 7.24 16.73
CA ASN A 347 19.36 6.50 17.54
C ASN A 347 20.15 7.50 18.40
N ALA A 348 20.17 7.30 19.71
CA ALA A 348 20.99 8.08 20.64
C ALA A 348 22.03 7.17 21.32
N ASP A 349 23.27 7.63 21.36
CA ASP A 349 24.39 6.96 22.03
C ASP A 349 24.98 7.93 23.05
N THR A 350 24.69 7.71 24.33
CA THR A 350 25.16 8.59 25.42
C THR A 350 26.63 8.40 25.75
N GLU A 351 27.29 7.29 25.32
CA GLU A 351 28.76 7.14 25.44
C GLU A 351 29.47 8.01 24.40
N GLN A 352 28.95 8.02 23.15
CA GLN A 352 29.47 8.88 22.08
C GLN A 352 28.99 10.32 22.18
N GLY A 353 27.91 10.57 22.95
CA GLY A 353 27.33 11.90 23.13
C GLY A 353 26.63 12.43 21.90
N ILE A 354 25.92 11.57 21.15
CA ILE A 354 25.25 11.96 19.88
C ILE A 354 23.89 11.31 19.75
N VAL A 355 22.92 12.07 19.21
CA VAL A 355 21.66 11.57 18.69
C VAL A 355 21.61 11.78 17.17
N THR A 356 21.09 10.80 16.44
CA THR A 356 21.10 10.81 14.97
C THR A 356 19.79 10.29 14.39
N ALA A 357 19.37 10.92 13.28
CA ALA A 357 18.39 10.42 12.32
C ALA A 357 18.97 10.58 10.92
N HIS A 358 19.82 9.65 10.50
CA HIS A 358 20.58 9.78 9.25
C HIS A 358 19.72 9.80 7.99
N GLU A 359 18.50 9.31 8.05
CA GLU A 359 17.51 9.41 6.97
C GLU A 359 17.08 10.86 6.72
N GLU A 360 17.20 11.73 7.73
CA GLU A 360 16.89 13.16 7.69
C GLU A 360 18.16 14.05 7.73
N ASP A 361 19.34 13.49 7.53
CA ASP A 361 20.63 14.17 7.67
C ASP A 361 20.80 14.88 9.04
N PHE A 362 20.10 14.39 10.08
CA PHE A 362 20.11 14.96 11.44
C PHE A 362 21.15 14.28 12.32
N ALA A 363 21.96 15.07 13.01
CA ALA A 363 22.92 14.64 14.01
C ALA A 363 23.20 15.78 15.00
N GLU A 364 22.93 15.56 16.29
CA GLU A 364 23.17 16.55 17.36
C GLU A 364 23.90 15.97 18.55
N PRO A 365 24.73 16.79 19.25
CA PRO A 365 25.37 16.38 20.48
C PRO A 365 24.34 16.26 21.61
N ILE A 366 24.52 15.23 22.46
CA ILE A 366 23.69 15.00 23.64
C ILE A 366 24.53 14.83 24.90
N SER A 367 23.93 15.08 26.06
CA SER A 367 24.55 14.87 27.34
C SER A 367 24.58 13.39 27.77
N LYS A 368 25.40 13.01 28.74
CA LYS A 368 25.37 11.67 29.33
C LYS A 368 24.08 11.38 30.11
N THR A 369 23.34 12.41 30.49
CA THR A 369 22.06 12.32 31.21
C THR A 369 20.87 12.23 30.28
N TYR A 370 21.08 12.26 28.95
CA TYR A 370 20.02 12.14 27.95
C TYR A 370 19.14 10.92 28.22
N SER A 371 17.84 11.14 28.30
CA SER A 371 16.84 10.18 28.76
C SER A 371 15.99 9.62 27.63
N GLU A 372 15.08 8.72 27.97
CA GLU A 372 14.01 8.23 27.09
C GLU A 372 13.08 9.35 26.67
N ASP A 373 12.69 10.20 27.63
CA ASP A 373 11.74 11.31 27.39
C ASP A 373 12.37 12.32 26.42
N ASP A 374 13.65 12.65 26.60
CA ASP A 374 14.40 13.53 25.68
C ASP A 374 14.42 12.97 24.26
N LEU A 375 14.60 11.64 24.11
CA LEU A 375 14.58 10.98 22.80
C LEU A 375 13.21 11.06 22.14
N ILE A 376 12.15 10.83 22.90
CA ILE A 376 10.76 10.88 22.41
C ILE A 376 10.39 12.30 22.02
N GLU A 377 10.77 13.30 22.80
CA GLU A 377 10.55 14.71 22.49
C GLU A 377 11.28 15.12 21.20
N THR A 378 12.57 14.74 21.07
CA THR A 378 13.36 14.99 19.86
C THR A 378 12.71 14.30 18.64
N ALA A 379 12.29 13.05 18.79
CA ALA A 379 11.64 12.30 17.70
C ALA A 379 10.31 12.96 17.29
N HIS A 380 9.52 13.42 18.24
CA HIS A 380 8.26 14.09 17.97
C HIS A 380 8.47 15.41 17.21
N ALA A 381 9.45 16.21 17.62
CA ALA A 381 9.77 17.49 16.97
C ALA A 381 10.19 17.26 15.50
N LEU A 382 11.11 16.31 15.26
CA LEU A 382 11.58 15.98 13.93
C LEU A 382 10.49 15.35 13.05
N LEU A 383 9.63 14.50 13.62
CA LEU A 383 8.50 13.91 12.90
C LEU A 383 7.52 15.00 12.45
N LYS A 384 7.25 15.98 13.32
CA LYS A 384 6.37 17.12 12.99
C LYS A 384 6.97 17.95 11.86
N GLU A 385 8.25 18.28 11.93
CA GLU A 385 8.95 19.01 10.87
C GLU A 385 8.91 18.25 9.52
N LYS A 386 9.21 16.94 9.55
CA LYS A 386 9.14 16.07 8.37
C LYS A 386 7.74 16.04 7.78
N ALA A 387 6.70 15.96 8.62
CA ALA A 387 5.31 15.97 8.18
C ALA A 387 4.95 17.25 7.45
N LEU A 388 5.29 18.40 8.01
CA LEU A 388 5.07 19.72 7.39
C LEU A 388 5.80 19.82 6.05
N ASN A 389 7.06 19.41 5.98
CA ASN A 389 7.86 19.38 4.76
C ASN A 389 7.29 18.40 3.72
N SER A 390 6.55 17.38 4.16
CA SER A 390 5.84 16.42 3.30
C SER A 390 4.44 16.88 2.90
N GLY A 391 4.04 18.10 3.28
CA GLY A 391 2.76 18.69 2.92
C GLY A 391 1.61 18.38 3.89
N ALA A 392 1.91 17.96 5.13
CA ALA A 392 0.86 17.78 6.13
C ALA A 392 0.23 19.11 6.54
N ASP A 393 -1.08 19.10 6.71
CA ASP A 393 -1.78 20.15 7.41
C ASP A 393 -1.43 20.05 8.91
N PRO A 394 -1.03 21.15 9.57
CA PRO A 394 -0.71 21.18 11.00
C PRO A 394 -1.79 20.54 11.89
N ASP A 395 -3.06 20.70 11.54
CA ASP A 395 -4.20 20.16 12.29
C ASP A 395 -4.36 18.63 12.16
N ASN A 396 -3.64 18.00 11.24
CA ASN A 396 -3.69 16.56 10.96
C ASN A 396 -2.48 15.78 11.48
N ILE A 397 -1.58 16.40 12.28
CA ILE A 397 -0.33 15.77 12.75
C ILE A 397 -0.48 15.05 14.10
N ASP A 398 -1.60 15.16 14.80
CA ASP A 398 -1.74 14.76 16.22
C ASP A 398 -1.78 13.24 16.48
N ASP A 399 -2.01 12.41 15.47
CA ASP A 399 -2.16 10.95 15.65
C ASP A 399 -0.81 10.23 15.48
N VAL A 400 0.10 10.54 16.42
CA VAL A 400 1.47 10.02 16.47
C VAL A 400 1.53 8.80 17.38
N GLU A 401 2.29 7.78 16.96
CA GLU A 401 2.58 6.61 17.79
C GLU A 401 4.05 6.23 17.77
N VAL A 402 4.51 5.67 18.89
CA VAL A 402 5.82 5.01 19.00
C VAL A 402 5.66 3.57 18.53
N VAL A 403 6.23 3.25 17.38
CA VAL A 403 6.16 1.92 16.77
C VAL A 403 7.18 0.96 17.38
N GLU A 404 8.36 1.48 17.69
CA GLU A 404 9.47 0.72 18.23
C GLU A 404 10.23 1.56 19.25
N PHE A 405 10.55 0.96 20.39
CA PHE A 405 11.45 1.53 21.37
C PHE A 405 12.38 0.46 21.91
N GLN A 406 13.68 0.74 21.87
CA GLN A 406 14.71 -0.16 22.39
C GLN A 406 15.71 0.62 23.24
N LYS A 407 16.16 0.00 24.33
CA LYS A 407 17.14 0.57 25.26
C LYS A 407 18.16 -0.48 25.62
N PHE A 408 19.43 -0.15 25.46
CA PHE A 408 20.55 -1.01 25.77
C PHE A 408 21.54 -0.27 26.67
N ASN A 409 22.08 -0.95 27.69
CA ASN A 409 23.18 -0.42 28.49
C ASN A 409 24.49 -0.77 27.81
N ILE A 410 25.39 0.20 27.74
CA ILE A 410 26.77 -0.01 27.30
C ILE A 410 27.61 -0.33 28.55
N VAL A 411 28.18 -1.53 28.58
CA VAL A 411 29.05 -1.99 29.68
C VAL A 411 30.44 -2.28 29.13
N ARG A 412 31.46 -1.67 29.70
CA ARG A 412 32.87 -1.97 29.40
C ARG A 412 33.64 -2.21 30.69
N ASN A 413 34.41 -3.29 30.74
CA ASN A 413 35.15 -3.68 31.94
C ASN A 413 34.28 -3.73 33.21
N PHE A 414 33.10 -4.36 33.11
CA PHE A 414 32.09 -4.49 34.17
C PHE A 414 31.53 -3.15 34.70
N SER A 415 31.79 -2.03 34.04
CA SER A 415 31.30 -0.72 34.45
C SER A 415 30.34 -0.16 33.38
N PRO A 416 29.20 0.42 33.78
CA PRO A 416 28.31 1.10 32.86
C PRO A 416 28.99 2.35 32.29
N LYS A 417 29.00 2.52 31.00
CA LYS A 417 29.60 3.65 30.26
C LYS A 417 28.58 4.57 29.62
N GLY A 418 27.44 4.06 29.32
CA GLY A 418 26.39 4.81 28.67
C GLY A 418 25.17 3.93 28.32
N LYS A 419 24.30 4.49 27.54
CA LYS A 419 23.08 3.83 27.01
C LYS A 419 22.96 4.10 25.52
N ILE A 420 22.41 3.12 24.81
CA ILE A 420 21.93 3.29 23.44
C ILE A 420 20.41 3.25 23.51
N PHE A 421 19.78 4.28 22.97
CA PHE A 421 18.35 4.31 22.74
C PHE A 421 18.07 4.26 21.24
N ARG A 422 17.00 3.58 20.90
CA ARG A 422 16.49 3.58 19.54
C ARG A 422 14.97 3.72 19.59
N THR A 423 14.43 4.64 18.81
CA THR A 423 12.99 4.78 18.67
C THR A 423 12.61 4.92 17.21
N LYS A 424 11.41 4.44 16.89
CA LYS A 424 10.73 4.69 15.62
C LYS A 424 9.36 5.25 15.94
N MET A 425 9.06 6.42 15.39
CA MET A 425 7.76 7.09 15.51
C MET A 425 7.13 7.28 14.15
N GLN A 426 5.81 7.31 14.10
CA GLN A 426 5.06 7.53 12.87
C GLN A 426 3.77 8.31 13.11
N ILE A 427 3.27 8.96 12.05
CA ILE A 427 1.88 9.38 11.93
C ILE A 427 1.09 8.19 11.40
N LYS A 428 0.00 7.82 12.09
CA LYS A 428 -0.86 6.69 11.69
C LYS A 428 -1.55 6.96 10.37
N PRO A 429 -1.69 5.95 9.49
CA PRO A 429 -2.61 6.05 8.37
C PRO A 429 -4.04 6.33 8.83
N GLY A 430 -4.72 7.22 8.12
CA GLY A 430 -6.08 7.63 8.47
C GLY A 430 -6.57 8.75 7.57
N LEU A 431 -7.74 9.28 7.90
CA LEU A 431 -8.37 10.36 7.14
C LEU A 431 -8.06 11.72 7.78
N ILE A 432 -8.17 12.78 6.98
CA ILE A 432 -8.07 14.17 7.45
C ILE A 432 -9.18 14.46 8.46
N LYS A 433 -8.95 15.38 9.41
CA LYS A 433 -9.98 15.83 10.36
C LYS A 433 -11.14 16.49 9.62
N GLY A 434 -12.35 16.28 10.11
CA GLY A 434 -13.55 16.86 9.51
C GLY A 434 -14.02 16.20 8.21
N PHE A 435 -13.49 15.02 7.86
CA PHE A 435 -13.90 14.27 6.68
C PHE A 435 -15.40 13.94 6.66
N GLU A 436 -16.04 13.81 7.83
CA GLU A 436 -17.49 13.57 7.94
C GLU A 436 -18.29 14.70 7.31
N HIS A 437 -17.85 15.96 7.51
CA HIS A 437 -18.49 17.11 6.90
C HIS A 437 -18.36 17.11 5.38
N ILE A 438 -17.18 16.72 4.85
CA ILE A 438 -16.95 16.62 3.41
C ILE A 438 -17.87 15.54 2.81
N LEU A 439 -17.93 14.36 3.44
CA LEU A 439 -18.78 13.25 2.97
C LEU A 439 -20.28 13.57 3.04
N SER A 440 -20.72 14.43 3.97
CA SER A 440 -22.13 14.84 4.04
C SER A 440 -22.56 15.76 2.90
N GLN A 441 -21.61 16.26 2.11
CA GLN A 441 -21.87 17.14 0.95
C GLN A 441 -21.83 16.37 -0.39
N LEU A 442 -21.37 15.12 -0.40
CA LEU A 442 -21.38 14.21 -1.56
C LEU A 442 -22.69 13.44 -1.62
#